data_f587f49e09b38db4ffbf3072f8834ff4
#
_entry.id   f587f49e09b38db4ffbf3072f8834ff4
#
_cell.length_a   1.000
_cell.length_b   1.000
_cell.length_c   1.000
_cell.angle_alpha   90.00
_cell.angle_beta   90.00
_cell.angle_gamma   90.00
#
_symmetry.space_group_name_H-M   'P 1'
#
loop_
_entity.id
_entity.type
_entity.pdbx_description
1 polymer ?
#
loop_
_entity_poly.entity_id
_entity_poly.type
_entity_poly.pdbx_seq_one_letter_code
_entity_poly.pdbx_strand_id
1 'polypeptide(L)'
;MSEERIVIIGAGPTGLGAAWRLNELGHANWLLLEQGTEAGGLSASVVDDKGFTWDLGGHVQFSHYDYFDRLMDDLLGPDGWLSHERESWVWMRDRFIPYPFQMNIRRLPREDMV
;
A
#
# COMPACT_ATOMS: atom_id res chain seq x y z
N MET A 1 -9.67 -24.77 27.79
CA MET A 1 -9.46 -25.23 26.40
C MET A 1 -8.23 -24.49 25.90
N SER A 2 -7.25 -25.20 25.34
CA SER A 2 -6.09 -24.50 24.75
C SER A 2 -6.57 -23.73 23.53
N GLU A 3 -6.32 -22.42 23.50
CA GLU A 3 -6.55 -21.61 22.31
C GLU A 3 -5.80 -22.23 21.13
N GLU A 4 -6.48 -22.36 19.98
CA GLU A 4 -5.86 -22.84 18.76
C GLU A 4 -4.70 -21.91 18.35
N ARG A 5 -3.59 -22.50 17.94
CA ARG A 5 -2.43 -21.75 17.47
C ARG A 5 -2.63 -21.34 16.03
N ILE A 6 -2.56 -20.04 15.76
CA ILE A 6 -2.63 -19.48 14.42
C ILE A 6 -1.21 -19.21 13.91
N VAL A 7 -0.90 -19.70 12.72
CA VAL A 7 0.37 -19.40 12.04
C VAL A 7 0.11 -18.56 10.82
N ILE A 8 0.73 -17.39 10.76
CA ILE A 8 0.66 -16.43 9.65
C ILE A 8 1.95 -16.57 8.85
N ILE A 9 1.85 -16.79 7.56
CA ILE A 9 3.01 -16.91 6.66
C ILE A 9 3.10 -15.67 5.80
N GLY A 10 4.20 -14.91 5.98
CA GLY A 10 4.47 -13.65 5.32
C GLY A 10 4.12 -12.42 6.15
N ALA A 11 5.09 -11.51 6.34
CA ALA A 11 4.94 -10.25 7.05
C ALA A 11 4.73 -9.06 6.08
N GLY A 12 4.05 -9.27 4.98
CA GLY A 12 3.51 -8.18 4.16
C GLY A 12 2.26 -7.56 4.80
N PRO A 13 1.63 -6.54 4.17
CA PRO A 13 0.48 -5.83 4.74
C PRO A 13 -0.63 -6.75 5.24
N THR A 14 -0.94 -7.80 4.49
CA THR A 14 -2.00 -8.77 4.86
C THR A 14 -1.65 -9.53 6.14
N GLY A 15 -0.42 -10.05 6.25
CA GLY A 15 0.03 -10.79 7.43
C GLY A 15 0.13 -9.92 8.67
N LEU A 16 0.66 -8.71 8.51
CA LEU A 16 0.73 -7.71 9.59
C LEU A 16 -0.66 -7.30 10.06
N GLY A 17 -1.60 -7.06 9.14
CA GLY A 17 -2.99 -6.74 9.46
C GLY A 17 -3.70 -7.88 10.19
N ALA A 18 -3.44 -9.14 9.81
CA ALA A 18 -3.97 -10.31 10.52
C ALA A 18 -3.43 -10.40 11.95
N ALA A 19 -2.12 -10.22 12.14
CA ALA A 19 -1.48 -10.21 13.46
C ALA A 19 -2.02 -9.07 14.35
N TRP A 20 -2.18 -7.88 13.77
CA TRP A 20 -2.79 -6.75 14.46
C TRP A 20 -4.20 -7.10 14.95
N ARG A 21 -5.03 -7.63 14.06
CA ARG A 21 -6.40 -7.98 14.39
C ARG A 21 -6.50 -9.06 15.48
N LEU A 22 -5.61 -10.04 15.47
CA LEU A 22 -5.54 -11.05 16.53
C LEU A 22 -5.23 -10.41 17.89
N ASN A 23 -4.30 -9.47 17.94
CA ASN A 23 -4.00 -8.72 19.16
C ASN A 23 -5.20 -7.92 19.66
N GLU A 24 -5.93 -7.23 18.79
CA GLU A 24 -7.16 -6.51 19.18
C GLU A 24 -8.23 -7.44 19.75
N LEU A 25 -8.32 -8.66 19.24
CA LEU A 25 -9.25 -9.67 19.71
C LEU A 25 -8.77 -10.39 20.99
N GLY A 26 -7.60 -10.05 21.50
CA GLY A 26 -7.01 -10.67 22.69
C GLY A 26 -6.50 -12.09 22.44
N HIS A 27 -6.39 -12.52 21.18
CA HIS A 27 -5.86 -13.85 20.84
C HIS A 27 -4.34 -13.80 20.84
N ALA A 28 -3.71 -14.36 21.88
CA ALA A 28 -2.25 -14.28 22.05
C ALA A 28 -1.47 -15.46 21.43
N ASN A 29 -2.18 -16.55 21.08
CA ASN A 29 -1.52 -17.77 20.58
C ASN A 29 -1.36 -17.74 19.05
N TRP A 30 -0.55 -16.81 18.56
CA TRP A 30 -0.22 -16.74 17.13
C TRP A 30 1.29 -16.61 16.89
N LEU A 31 1.72 -16.94 15.67
CA LEU A 31 3.09 -16.81 15.20
C LEU A 31 3.08 -16.27 13.77
N LEU A 32 3.88 -15.25 13.50
CA LEU A 32 4.11 -14.74 12.15
C LEU A 32 5.51 -15.13 11.70
N LEU A 33 5.60 -15.72 10.50
CA LEU A 33 6.83 -16.15 9.86
C LEU A 33 7.05 -15.31 8.59
N GLU A 34 8.24 -14.76 8.45
CA GLU A 34 8.68 -14.03 7.27
C GLU A 34 9.93 -14.67 6.68
N GLN A 35 10.00 -14.79 5.37
CA GLN A 35 11.15 -15.34 4.66
C GLN A 35 12.30 -14.34 4.59
N GLY A 36 11.99 -13.05 4.46
CA GLY A 36 12.96 -11.98 4.39
C GLY A 36 13.52 -11.60 5.76
N THR A 37 14.48 -10.70 5.75
CA THR A 37 15.07 -10.15 6.98
C THR A 37 14.23 -9.05 7.61
N GLU A 38 13.29 -8.48 6.85
CA GLU A 38 12.45 -7.37 7.27
C GLU A 38 10.99 -7.60 6.91
N ALA A 39 10.10 -7.07 7.73
CA ALA A 39 8.67 -7.05 7.46
C ALA A 39 8.31 -5.91 6.48
N GLY A 40 7.11 -5.99 5.89
CA GLY A 40 6.55 -4.95 5.03
C GLY A 40 6.17 -5.46 3.63
N GLY A 41 6.88 -6.45 3.09
CA GLY A 41 6.61 -6.95 1.75
C GLY A 41 6.66 -5.81 0.71
N LEU A 42 5.62 -5.66 -0.14
CA LEU A 42 5.55 -4.57 -1.12
C LEU A 42 5.32 -3.17 -0.51
N SER A 43 5.03 -3.08 0.78
CA SER A 43 4.96 -1.81 1.50
C SER A 43 6.29 -1.41 2.15
N ALA A 44 7.35 -2.19 1.91
CA ALA A 44 8.68 -1.83 2.37
C ALA A 44 9.35 -0.84 1.41
N SER A 45 10.25 -0.04 1.96
CA SER A 45 11.14 0.84 1.21
C SER A 45 12.58 0.48 1.50
N VAL A 46 13.45 0.74 0.55
CA VAL A 46 14.90 0.59 0.70
C VAL A 46 15.59 1.93 0.57
N VAL A 47 16.61 2.15 1.39
CA VAL A 47 17.46 3.34 1.29
C VAL A 47 18.75 2.95 0.60
N ASP A 48 19.10 3.65 -0.48
CA ASP A 48 20.34 3.40 -1.21
C ASP A 48 21.56 4.02 -0.51
N ASP A 49 22.73 3.76 -1.06
CA ASP A 49 24.03 4.26 -0.56
C ASP A 49 24.18 5.78 -0.64
N LYS A 50 23.31 6.47 -1.36
CA LYS A 50 23.25 7.93 -1.48
C LYS A 50 22.19 8.56 -0.58
N GLY A 51 21.43 7.75 0.16
CA GLY A 51 20.38 8.19 1.06
C GLY A 51 19.01 8.43 0.40
N PHE A 52 18.81 8.01 -0.84
CA PHE A 52 17.49 8.06 -1.47
C PHE A 52 16.64 6.86 -1.04
N THR A 53 15.38 7.14 -0.75
CA THR A 53 14.39 6.11 -0.42
C THR A 53 13.65 5.66 -1.67
N TRP A 54 13.63 4.35 -1.87
CA TRP A 54 12.96 3.68 -2.99
C TRP A 54 11.88 2.75 -2.46
N ASP A 55 10.66 2.97 -2.89
CA ASP A 55 9.53 2.12 -2.53
C ASP A 55 9.48 0.88 -3.41
N LEU A 56 9.22 -0.29 -2.81
CA LEU A 56 9.06 -1.54 -3.55
C LEU A 56 7.69 -1.62 -4.23
N GLY A 57 6.68 -0.97 -3.67
CA GLY A 57 5.34 -0.83 -4.23
C GLY A 57 4.90 0.63 -4.26
N GLY A 58 3.72 0.89 -4.82
CA GLY A 58 3.15 2.23 -4.79
C GLY A 58 2.62 2.56 -3.39
N HIS A 59 3.21 3.50 -2.69
CA HIS A 59 2.82 3.92 -1.34
C HIS A 59 1.79 5.06 -1.35
N VAL A 60 0.91 5.05 -2.35
CA VAL A 60 -0.23 5.98 -2.40
C VAL A 60 -1.43 5.27 -1.78
N GLN A 61 -1.91 5.80 -0.66
CA GLN A 61 -3.08 5.27 0.04
C GLN A 61 -4.34 5.94 -0.48
N PHE A 62 -5.35 5.12 -0.72
CA PHE A 62 -6.72 5.53 -0.96
C PHE A 62 -7.61 4.51 -0.27
N SER A 63 -8.37 4.94 0.72
CA SER A 63 -9.23 4.06 1.49
C SER A 63 -10.65 4.61 1.57
N HIS A 64 -11.59 3.72 1.80
CA HIS A 64 -12.98 3.97 2.17
C HIS A 64 -13.43 2.97 3.24
N TYR A 65 -12.46 2.44 4.01
CA TYR A 65 -12.69 1.50 5.10
C TYR A 65 -12.31 2.16 6.42
N ASP A 66 -13.27 2.58 7.20
CA ASP A 66 -13.08 3.24 8.49
C ASP A 66 -12.14 2.47 9.44
N TYR A 67 -12.13 1.14 9.36
CA TYR A 67 -11.23 0.32 10.15
C TYR A 67 -9.77 0.54 9.77
N PHE A 68 -9.48 0.55 8.47
CA PHE A 68 -8.13 0.79 7.97
C PHE A 68 -7.68 2.22 8.24
N ASP A 69 -8.56 3.19 8.06
CA ASP A 69 -8.26 4.60 8.28
C ASP A 69 -7.89 4.84 9.74
N ARG A 70 -8.69 4.31 10.70
CA ARG A 70 -8.36 4.39 12.13
C ARG A 70 -7.06 3.70 12.47
N LEU A 71 -6.80 2.51 11.90
CA LEU A 71 -5.53 1.81 12.12
C LEU A 71 -4.34 2.65 11.68
N MET A 72 -4.43 3.28 10.52
CA MET A 72 -3.36 4.12 10.00
C MET A 72 -3.17 5.39 10.84
N ASP A 73 -4.25 6.03 11.26
CA ASP A 73 -4.21 7.20 12.14
C ASP A 73 -3.59 6.86 13.52
N ASP A 74 -3.93 5.70 14.07
CA ASP A 74 -3.36 5.21 15.33
C ASP A 74 -1.85 4.93 15.22
N LEU A 75 -1.40 4.41 14.08
CA LEU A 75 0.01 4.05 13.85
C LEU A 75 0.88 5.25 13.48
N LEU A 76 0.37 6.16 12.66
CA LEU A 76 1.15 7.26 12.09
C LEU A 76 0.94 8.57 12.84
N GLY A 77 -0.18 8.71 13.54
CA GLY A 77 -0.58 9.95 14.20
C GLY A 77 -1.06 11.03 13.22
N PRO A 78 -1.49 12.18 13.74
CA PRO A 78 -2.14 13.23 12.95
C PRO A 78 -1.22 13.87 11.90
N ASP A 79 0.09 13.84 12.11
CA ASP A 79 1.09 14.44 11.23
C ASP A 79 1.78 13.39 10.33
N GLY A 80 1.35 12.13 10.40
CA GLY A 80 1.96 11.01 9.67
C GLY A 80 1.57 10.92 8.20
N TRP A 81 0.65 11.77 7.74
CA TRP A 81 0.14 11.75 6.38
C TRP A 81 0.55 12.98 5.57
N LEU A 82 0.96 12.73 4.33
CA LEU A 82 1.05 13.77 3.32
C LEU A 82 -0.16 13.65 2.39
N SER A 83 -1.03 14.65 2.40
CA SER A 83 -2.18 14.69 1.50
C SER A 83 -1.82 15.39 0.20
N HIS A 84 -2.02 14.70 -0.91
CA HIS A 84 -1.75 15.23 -2.24
C HIS A 84 -2.98 15.07 -3.14
N GLU A 85 -3.30 16.12 -3.87
CA GLU A 85 -4.18 15.97 -5.02
C GLU A 85 -3.42 15.23 -6.12
N ARG A 86 -3.97 14.10 -6.56
CA ARG A 86 -3.31 13.26 -7.55
C ARG A 86 -3.29 13.93 -8.92
N GLU A 87 -2.12 14.27 -9.40
CA GLU A 87 -1.88 14.70 -10.76
C GLU A 87 -0.99 13.69 -11.47
N SER A 88 -1.55 12.93 -12.42
CA SER A 88 -0.83 11.90 -13.16
C SER A 88 -1.17 11.99 -14.64
N TRP A 89 -0.17 11.75 -15.48
CA TRP A 89 -0.26 11.88 -16.92
C TRP A 89 0.38 10.69 -17.61
N VAL A 90 -0.20 10.27 -18.72
CA VAL A 90 0.38 9.27 -19.62
C VAL A 90 0.96 9.99 -20.83
N TRP A 91 2.26 9.82 -21.09
CA TRP A 91 2.89 10.31 -22.31
C TRP A 91 2.64 9.32 -23.43
N MET A 92 1.94 9.74 -24.48
CA MET A 92 1.64 8.92 -25.66
C MET A 92 1.39 9.82 -26.87
N ARG A 93 1.93 9.43 -28.03
CA ARG A 93 1.77 10.15 -29.28
C ARG A 93 2.16 11.63 -29.17
N ASP A 94 3.31 11.90 -28.59
CA ASP A 94 3.89 13.24 -28.38
C ASP A 94 2.99 14.22 -27.61
N ARG A 95 2.17 13.68 -26.70
CA ARG A 95 1.30 14.49 -25.83
C ARG A 95 1.08 13.85 -24.47
N PHE A 96 0.77 14.68 -23.50
CA PHE A 96 0.33 14.23 -22.19
C PHE A 96 -1.19 14.05 -22.17
N ILE A 97 -1.62 12.87 -21.71
CA ILE A 97 -3.02 12.50 -21.53
C ILE A 97 -3.26 12.33 -20.05
N PRO A 98 -4.25 13.03 -19.45
CA PRO A 98 -4.51 12.93 -18.02
C PRO A 98 -4.91 11.51 -17.62
N TYR A 99 -4.50 11.13 -16.43
CA TYR A 99 -5.00 9.92 -15.77
C TYR A 99 -6.41 10.15 -15.18
N PRO A 100 -7.34 9.18 -15.19
CA PRO A 100 -7.20 7.84 -15.79
C PRO A 100 -7.23 7.88 -17.31
N PHE A 101 -6.26 7.20 -17.94
CA PHE A 101 -6.08 7.20 -19.38
C PHE A 101 -7.35 6.83 -20.14
N GLN A 102 -8.02 5.74 -19.71
CA GLN A 102 -9.22 5.21 -20.36
C GLN A 102 -10.42 6.18 -20.38
N MET A 103 -10.44 7.14 -19.47
CA MET A 103 -11.46 8.19 -19.47
C MET A 103 -11.09 9.40 -20.35
N ASN A 104 -9.83 9.45 -20.80
CA ASN A 104 -9.26 10.58 -21.51
C ASN A 104 -8.75 10.24 -22.90
N ILE A 105 -9.05 9.05 -23.44
CA ILE A 105 -8.65 8.61 -24.78
C ILE A 105 -9.10 9.57 -25.90
N ARG A 106 -10.17 10.35 -25.68
CA ARG A 106 -10.61 11.41 -26.59
C ARG A 106 -9.54 12.47 -26.89
N ARG A 107 -8.47 12.50 -26.11
CA ARG A 107 -7.31 13.40 -26.32
C ARG A 107 -6.23 12.79 -27.22
N LEU A 108 -6.40 11.56 -27.60
CA LEU A 108 -5.57 10.93 -28.65
C LEU A 108 -5.90 11.51 -30.02
N PRO A 109 -4.97 11.36 -31.00
CA PRO A 109 -5.27 11.58 -32.39
C PRO A 109 -6.47 10.72 -32.85
N ARG A 110 -7.27 11.24 -33.81
CA ARG A 110 -8.48 10.53 -34.25
C ARG A 110 -8.21 9.15 -34.80
N GLU A 111 -7.07 8.97 -35.47
CA GLU A 111 -6.61 7.70 -36.02
C GLU A 111 -6.34 6.63 -34.96
N ASP A 112 -6.08 7.02 -33.72
CA ASP A 112 -5.82 6.09 -32.62
C ASP A 112 -7.08 5.82 -31.76
N MET A 113 -8.23 6.41 -32.12
CA MET A 113 -9.49 6.26 -31.38
C MET A 113 -10.44 5.20 -31.98
N VAL A 114 -9.99 4.39 -32.94
CA VAL A 114 -10.81 3.40 -33.66
C VAL A 114 -10.67 2.03 -33.02
#